data_6fd2ad09b04d68c8fced193a6d4e4afd
#
_entry.id   6fd2ad09b04d68c8fced193a6d4e4afd
#
_cell.length_a   1.000
_cell.length_b   1.000
_cell.length_c   1.000
_cell.angle_alpha   90.00
_cell.angle_beta   90.00
_cell.angle_gamma   90.00
#
_symmetry.space_group_name_H-M   'P 1'
#
loop_
_entity.id
_entity.type
_entity.pdbx_description
1 polymer ?
#
loop_
_entity_poly.entity_id
_entity_poly.type
_entity_poly.pdbx_seq_one_letter_code
_entity_poly.pdbx_strand_id
1 'polypeptide(L)'
;MNLEKINSVYDDYNCNIPMIGDEVPILFASNRESSGEDFNIITGVIWFLFNQTDGEFTLDSDMATNELYSVIEDTINNDFDQLGPYYLFNSNNGRFYFFYTDESAGGDLDLRFLSYFPPAFGEMPYFESPDLVSILSSSSNDGYITFDRDIAKVYFTSDRAGNYDIYEMEVNQGIDFDSWLKGAEQSAVLNDSLNSDYNDKCPFIYQDFMVFTSDRPGGFGGFDLYFSVFNAGKWSDPFNLGPSINTEYNEYRPLIGFAGGFTNNFIVFSSDRPDGLGGYDLYFAGIDLEETGNK
;
A
#
# COMPACT_ATOMS: atom_id res chain seq x y z
N MET A 1 15.47 8.88 -3.46
CA MET A 1 16.60 8.03 -2.95
C MET A 1 16.18 6.60 -3.15
N ASN A 2 17.00 5.77 -3.82
CA ASN A 2 16.77 4.32 -3.97
C ASN A 2 17.04 3.61 -2.63
N LEU A 3 16.22 2.64 -2.25
CA LEU A 3 16.41 1.80 -1.06
C LEU A 3 17.30 0.59 -1.39
N GLU A 4 18.51 0.84 -1.88
CA GLU A 4 19.41 -0.12 -2.50
C GLU A 4 19.67 -1.41 -1.68
N LYS A 5 19.61 -1.35 -0.35
CA LYS A 5 19.89 -2.51 0.51
C LYS A 5 18.72 -3.49 0.63
N ILE A 6 17.52 -3.01 0.33
CA ILE A 6 16.32 -3.87 0.29
C ILE A 6 15.89 -4.21 -1.14
N ASN A 7 16.29 -3.40 -2.12
CA ASN A 7 16.08 -3.70 -3.54
C ASN A 7 17.02 -4.82 -4.03
N SER A 8 16.64 -5.50 -5.09
CA SER A 8 17.38 -6.60 -5.70
C SER A 8 17.52 -6.43 -7.21
N VAL A 9 18.10 -7.39 -7.89
CA VAL A 9 18.16 -7.45 -9.38
C VAL A 9 16.83 -7.89 -10.01
N TYR A 10 15.83 -8.14 -9.19
CA TYR A 10 14.46 -8.51 -9.57
C TYR A 10 13.51 -7.34 -9.29
N ASP A 11 12.22 -7.55 -9.49
CA ASP A 11 11.21 -6.54 -9.17
C ASP A 11 10.91 -6.51 -7.66
N ASP A 12 11.02 -5.32 -7.08
CA ASP A 12 10.72 -5.04 -5.68
C ASP A 12 9.72 -3.88 -5.62
N TYR A 13 8.45 -4.16 -5.29
CA TYR A 13 7.43 -3.14 -5.39
C TYR A 13 6.24 -3.34 -4.43
N ASN A 14 5.25 -2.45 -4.45
CA ASN A 14 4.02 -2.56 -3.67
C ASN A 14 4.24 -2.62 -2.15
N CYS A 15 4.91 -1.63 -1.56
CA CYS A 15 5.24 -1.66 -0.14
C CYS A 15 4.13 -1.15 0.79
N ASN A 16 4.22 -1.56 2.07
CA ASN A 16 3.49 -1.00 3.20
C ASN A 16 4.38 -0.89 4.44
N ILE A 17 4.14 0.12 5.26
CA ILE A 17 4.83 0.36 6.52
C ILE A 17 3.82 0.24 7.65
N PRO A 18 3.81 -0.90 8.40
CA PRO A 18 2.80 -1.17 9.41
C PRO A 18 2.92 -0.34 10.68
N MET A 19 4.11 0.11 11.02
CA MET A 19 4.37 0.90 12.23
C MET A 19 5.45 1.93 11.96
N ILE A 20 5.39 3.05 12.67
CA ILE A 20 6.40 4.10 12.63
C ILE A 20 7.16 4.12 13.97
N GLY A 21 8.48 4.06 13.91
CA GLY A 21 9.38 4.05 15.05
C GLY A 21 10.78 4.46 14.62
N ASP A 22 11.79 4.21 15.46
CA ASP A 22 13.19 4.42 15.09
C ASP A 22 13.68 3.34 14.11
N GLU A 23 13.11 2.15 14.22
CA GLU A 23 13.29 1.00 13.34
C GLU A 23 11.92 0.63 12.77
N VAL A 24 11.76 0.77 11.47
CA VAL A 24 10.48 0.72 10.79
C VAL A 24 10.45 -0.49 9.85
N PRO A 25 9.64 -1.51 10.15
CA PRO A 25 9.44 -2.61 9.20
C PRO A 25 8.77 -2.11 7.93
N ILE A 26 9.23 -2.60 6.80
CA ILE A 26 8.61 -2.42 5.49
C ILE A 26 8.29 -3.78 4.90
N LEU A 27 7.03 -3.99 4.54
CA LEU A 27 6.59 -5.17 3.80
C LEU A 27 6.40 -4.78 2.34
N PHE A 28 6.86 -5.61 1.44
CA PHE A 28 6.76 -5.34 0.00
C PHE A 28 6.69 -6.63 -0.81
N ALA A 29 6.16 -6.54 -2.01
CA ALA A 29 6.14 -7.66 -2.95
C ALA A 29 7.47 -7.74 -3.69
N SER A 30 8.02 -8.95 -3.83
CA SER A 30 9.24 -9.19 -4.57
C SER A 30 9.22 -10.56 -5.23
N ASN A 31 9.69 -10.65 -6.47
CA ASN A 31 9.82 -11.92 -7.19
C ASN A 31 11.24 -12.51 -7.13
N ARG A 32 12.08 -12.03 -6.17
CA ARG A 32 13.47 -12.50 -6.01
C ARG A 32 13.58 -13.97 -5.60
N GLU A 33 12.64 -14.49 -4.82
CA GLU A 33 12.66 -15.85 -4.34
C GLU A 33 12.32 -16.86 -5.42
N SER A 34 11.47 -16.49 -6.38
CA SER A 34 11.09 -17.27 -7.56
C SER A 34 12.04 -17.07 -8.76
N SER A 35 13.09 -16.23 -8.62
CA SER A 35 13.99 -15.85 -9.70
C SER A 35 13.31 -15.06 -10.83
N GLY A 36 12.33 -14.24 -10.49
CA GLY A 36 11.63 -13.33 -11.38
C GLY A 36 10.29 -13.85 -11.91
N GLU A 37 9.78 -14.95 -11.37
CA GLU A 37 8.46 -15.50 -11.72
C GLU A 37 7.36 -14.92 -10.83
N ASP A 38 7.08 -15.52 -9.68
CA ASP A 38 5.97 -15.17 -8.80
C ASP A 38 6.40 -14.20 -7.70
N PHE A 39 5.51 -13.30 -7.30
CA PHE A 39 5.73 -12.32 -6.24
C PHE A 39 5.33 -12.87 -4.88
N ASN A 40 6.26 -12.80 -3.93
CA ASN A 40 6.03 -13.04 -2.52
C ASN A 40 6.06 -11.72 -1.73
N ILE A 41 5.32 -11.64 -0.64
CA ILE A 41 5.48 -10.55 0.32
C ILE A 41 6.63 -10.91 1.25
N ILE A 42 7.61 -10.00 1.32
CA ILE A 42 8.82 -10.12 2.14
C ILE A 42 9.00 -8.89 3.00
N THR A 43 9.84 -9.00 4.03
CA THR A 43 10.06 -7.93 5.00
C THR A 43 11.48 -7.41 4.95
N GLY A 44 11.61 -6.09 4.95
CA GLY A 44 12.83 -5.36 5.25
C GLY A 44 12.63 -4.43 6.43
N VAL A 45 13.64 -3.62 6.71
CA VAL A 45 13.61 -2.60 7.75
C VAL A 45 14.23 -1.30 7.24
N ILE A 46 13.67 -0.17 7.67
CA ILE A 46 14.17 1.17 7.36
C ILE A 46 14.49 1.88 8.67
N TRP A 47 15.60 2.60 8.72
CA TRP A 47 15.98 3.46 9.84
C TRP A 47 16.04 4.91 9.41
N PHE A 48 15.42 5.77 10.21
CA PHE A 48 15.48 7.22 10.05
C PHE A 48 16.34 7.82 11.15
N LEU A 49 17.42 8.48 10.77
CA LEU A 49 18.30 9.19 11.68
C LEU A 49 18.35 10.65 11.28
N PHE A 50 18.01 11.53 12.19
CA PHE A 50 18.15 12.97 12.02
C PHE A 50 19.08 13.54 13.10
N ASN A 51 20.21 14.07 12.68
CA ASN A 51 21.12 14.76 13.58
C ASN A 51 20.71 16.23 13.71
N GLN A 52 20.09 16.60 14.84
CA GLN A 52 19.62 17.96 15.10
C GLN A 52 20.76 18.99 15.21
N THR A 53 22.03 18.56 15.38
CA THR A 53 23.15 19.46 15.56
C THR A 53 23.67 20.03 14.24
N ASP A 54 23.72 19.21 13.20
CA ASP A 54 24.20 19.57 11.86
C ASP A 54 23.11 19.55 10.79
N GLY A 55 21.91 19.08 11.14
CA GLY A 55 20.77 18.96 10.22
C GLY A 55 20.90 17.79 9.24
N GLU A 56 21.81 16.86 9.48
CA GLU A 56 22.01 15.71 8.60
C GLU A 56 20.86 14.70 8.77
N PHE A 57 20.23 14.33 7.65
CA PHE A 57 19.28 13.25 7.56
C PHE A 57 19.95 12.02 6.94
N THR A 58 19.92 10.92 7.65
CA THR A 58 20.37 9.62 7.15
C THR A 58 19.18 8.67 7.08
N LEU A 59 18.95 8.10 5.90
CA LEU A 59 18.08 6.96 5.69
C LEU A 59 18.97 5.74 5.45
N ASP A 60 18.72 4.68 6.20
CA ASP A 60 19.34 3.38 5.97
C ASP A 60 18.29 2.29 5.94
N SER A 61 18.59 1.16 5.32
CA SER A 61 17.68 0.03 5.19
C SER A 61 18.47 -1.28 5.17
N ASP A 62 17.82 -2.39 5.48
CA ASP A 62 18.40 -3.74 5.36
C ASP A 62 17.27 -4.77 5.18
N MET A 63 17.62 -5.94 4.67
CA MET A 63 16.73 -7.09 4.70
C MET A 63 16.73 -7.68 6.10
N ALA A 64 15.66 -7.47 6.82
CA ALA A 64 15.48 -7.99 8.16
C ALA A 64 14.00 -8.23 8.44
N THR A 65 13.69 -9.32 9.08
CA THR A 65 12.34 -9.65 9.55
C THR A 65 12.38 -9.93 11.05
N ASN A 66 11.23 -9.84 11.68
CA ASN A 66 11.04 -10.33 13.04
C ASN A 66 10.11 -11.55 13.05
N GLU A 67 10.00 -12.22 14.20
CA GLU A 67 9.22 -13.44 14.33
C GLU A 67 7.76 -13.28 13.89
N LEU A 68 7.14 -12.10 14.14
CA LEU A 68 5.76 -11.81 13.73
C LEU A 68 5.63 -11.79 12.20
N TYR A 69 6.48 -11.01 11.52
CA TYR A 69 6.40 -10.87 10.06
C TYR A 69 6.85 -12.13 9.34
N SER A 70 7.81 -12.88 9.88
CA SER A 70 8.19 -14.20 9.34
C SER A 70 7.00 -15.18 9.36
N VAL A 71 6.21 -15.20 10.44
CA VAL A 71 5.00 -16.05 10.49
C VAL A 71 3.93 -15.55 9.51
N ILE A 72 3.78 -14.25 9.32
CA ILE A 72 2.87 -13.71 8.28
C ILE A 72 3.32 -14.17 6.90
N GLU A 73 4.60 -13.98 6.54
CA GLU A 73 5.18 -14.43 5.27
C GLU A 73 4.93 -15.92 5.03
N ASP A 74 5.27 -16.77 6.00
CA ASP A 74 5.06 -18.23 5.93
C ASP A 74 3.58 -18.62 5.77
N THR A 75 2.65 -17.77 6.24
CA THR A 75 1.21 -18.05 6.20
C THR A 75 0.57 -17.65 4.89
N ILE A 76 1.05 -16.57 4.26
CA ILE A 76 0.40 -15.98 3.07
C ILE A 76 1.06 -16.36 1.76
N ASN A 77 2.41 -16.48 1.72
CA ASN A 77 3.14 -16.77 0.50
C ASN A 77 2.85 -18.19 0.00
N ASN A 78 2.66 -18.31 -1.31
CA ASN A 78 2.33 -19.57 -1.99
C ASN A 78 2.90 -19.55 -3.42
N ASP A 79 2.50 -20.49 -4.27
CA ASP A 79 2.99 -20.63 -5.67
C ASP A 79 2.33 -19.65 -6.66
N PHE A 80 1.70 -18.57 -6.20
CA PHE A 80 1.06 -17.53 -7.01
C PHE A 80 1.53 -16.15 -6.54
N ASP A 81 1.12 -15.09 -7.25
CA ASP A 81 1.47 -13.72 -6.90
C ASP A 81 0.77 -13.23 -5.62
N GLN A 82 1.54 -12.76 -4.65
CA GLN A 82 1.04 -12.01 -3.49
C GLN A 82 1.51 -10.56 -3.59
N LEU A 83 0.56 -9.63 -3.66
CA LEU A 83 0.79 -8.24 -3.99
C LEU A 83 0.12 -7.30 -2.97
N GLY A 84 0.51 -6.04 -2.97
CA GLY A 84 -0.19 -4.95 -2.33
C GLY A 84 -0.43 -5.11 -0.84
N PRO A 85 0.59 -5.41 -0.02
CA PRO A 85 0.43 -5.54 1.42
C PRO A 85 -0.17 -4.27 2.01
N TYR A 86 -1.12 -4.43 2.95
CA TYR A 86 -1.71 -3.33 3.69
C TYR A 86 -1.99 -3.76 5.14
N TYR A 87 -1.47 -2.99 6.09
CA TYR A 87 -1.57 -3.28 7.51
C TYR A 87 -2.51 -2.29 8.20
N LEU A 88 -3.46 -2.79 8.97
CA LEU A 88 -4.48 -1.99 9.64
C LEU A 88 -4.62 -2.40 11.11
N PHE A 89 -4.57 -1.43 12.01
CA PHE A 89 -5.06 -1.62 13.38
C PHE A 89 -6.48 -1.08 13.50
N ASN A 90 -7.44 -1.96 13.76
CA ASN A 90 -8.82 -1.56 14.00
C ASN A 90 -9.04 -1.33 15.50
N SER A 91 -9.02 -0.05 15.90
CA SER A 91 -9.21 0.34 17.32
C SER A 91 -10.61 0.01 17.86
N ASN A 92 -11.60 -0.19 16.99
CA ASN A 92 -12.97 -0.50 17.40
C ASN A 92 -13.11 -1.90 17.99
N ASN A 93 -12.27 -2.86 17.51
CA ASN A 93 -12.28 -4.24 18.02
C ASN A 93 -10.93 -4.68 18.61
N GLY A 94 -9.89 -3.82 18.53
CA GLY A 94 -8.57 -4.08 19.09
C GLY A 94 -7.76 -5.15 18.34
N ARG A 95 -8.11 -5.45 17.09
CA ARG A 95 -7.41 -6.43 16.25
C ARG A 95 -6.53 -5.74 15.22
N PHE A 96 -5.45 -6.43 14.85
CA PHE A 96 -4.66 -6.12 13.66
C PHE A 96 -5.18 -6.93 12.48
N TYR A 97 -5.10 -6.31 11.31
CA TYR A 97 -5.45 -6.90 10.01
C TYR A 97 -4.28 -6.72 9.07
N PHE A 98 -3.97 -7.77 8.36
CA PHE A 98 -3.03 -7.75 7.26
C PHE A 98 -3.77 -8.14 5.99
N PHE A 99 -3.90 -7.20 5.06
CA PHE A 99 -4.53 -7.41 3.77
C PHE A 99 -3.47 -7.57 2.69
N TYR A 100 -3.77 -8.35 1.69
CA TYR A 100 -2.96 -8.51 0.49
C TYR A 100 -3.84 -8.93 -0.68
N THR A 101 -3.28 -8.84 -1.88
CA THR A 101 -3.90 -9.33 -3.10
C THR A 101 -3.23 -10.65 -3.48
N ASP A 102 -4.00 -11.65 -3.81
CA ASP A 102 -3.56 -13.00 -4.16
C ASP A 102 -4.08 -13.36 -5.54
N GLU A 103 -3.19 -13.78 -6.45
CA GLU A 103 -3.59 -14.36 -7.70
C GLU A 103 -4.04 -15.81 -7.45
N SER A 104 -5.33 -16.04 -7.41
CA SER A 104 -5.86 -17.37 -7.18
C SER A 104 -5.64 -18.30 -8.39
N ALA A 105 -5.84 -19.62 -8.19
CA ALA A 105 -5.79 -20.60 -9.26
C ALA A 105 -6.79 -20.33 -10.42
N GLY A 106 -7.66 -19.33 -10.29
CA GLY A 106 -8.58 -18.82 -11.31
C GLY A 106 -7.94 -17.82 -12.28
N GLY A 107 -6.79 -17.24 -11.92
CA GLY A 107 -6.05 -16.26 -12.72
C GLY A 107 -6.57 -14.83 -12.59
N ASP A 108 -7.46 -14.53 -11.64
CA ASP A 108 -7.87 -13.21 -11.22
C ASP A 108 -7.30 -12.85 -9.85
N LEU A 109 -7.11 -11.56 -9.61
CA LEU A 109 -6.59 -11.04 -8.35
C LEU A 109 -7.74 -10.86 -7.36
N ASP A 110 -7.59 -11.43 -6.17
CA ASP A 110 -8.55 -11.34 -5.09
C ASP A 110 -7.93 -10.73 -3.81
N LEU A 111 -8.70 -9.94 -3.10
CA LEU A 111 -8.31 -9.40 -1.79
C LEU A 111 -8.47 -10.47 -0.70
N ARG A 112 -7.39 -10.68 0.07
CA ARG A 112 -7.38 -11.58 1.23
C ARG A 112 -6.94 -10.86 2.48
N PHE A 113 -7.21 -11.45 3.64
CA PHE A 113 -6.76 -10.91 4.91
C PHE A 113 -6.45 -11.98 5.95
N LEU A 114 -5.53 -11.64 6.83
CA LEU A 114 -5.30 -12.26 8.14
C LEU A 114 -5.74 -11.30 9.22
N SER A 115 -6.25 -11.79 10.35
CA SER A 115 -6.50 -10.97 11.51
C SER A 115 -6.00 -11.63 12.80
N TYR A 116 -5.56 -10.82 13.77
CA TYR A 116 -5.08 -11.31 15.04
C TYR A 116 -5.24 -10.26 16.15
N PHE A 117 -5.33 -10.74 17.40
CA PHE A 117 -5.21 -9.87 18.57
C PHE A 117 -3.74 -9.66 18.94
N PRO A 118 -3.37 -8.45 19.43
CA PRO A 118 -2.04 -8.26 20.02
C PRO A 118 -1.78 -9.36 21.05
N PRO A 119 -0.68 -10.14 20.91
CA PRO A 119 -0.37 -11.18 21.87
C PRO A 119 0.06 -10.59 23.21
N ALA A 120 0.00 -11.36 24.27
CA ALA A 120 0.62 -10.98 25.54
C ALA A 120 2.14 -10.87 25.36
N PHE A 121 2.80 -10.09 26.22
CA PHE A 121 4.24 -9.89 26.14
C PHE A 121 5.00 -11.23 26.15
N GLY A 122 5.78 -11.45 25.08
CA GLY A 122 6.57 -12.69 24.90
C GLY A 122 5.79 -13.85 24.29
N GLU A 123 4.57 -13.64 23.86
CA GLU A 123 3.77 -14.61 23.11
C GLU A 123 3.68 -14.23 21.64
N MET A 124 3.53 -15.21 20.76
CA MET A 124 3.22 -15.00 19.34
C MET A 124 1.72 -14.95 19.13
N PRO A 125 1.22 -14.12 18.21
CA PRO A 125 -0.17 -14.15 17.83
C PRO A 125 -0.50 -15.49 17.15
N TYR A 126 -1.73 -15.93 17.35
CA TYR A 126 -2.29 -17.03 16.58
C TYR A 126 -2.92 -16.51 15.30
N PHE A 127 -2.54 -17.07 14.17
CA PHE A 127 -3.12 -16.81 12.86
C PHE A 127 -3.98 -17.98 12.42
N GLU A 128 -5.17 -17.68 11.93
CA GLU A 128 -5.95 -18.63 11.13
C GLU A 128 -5.47 -18.57 9.67
N SER A 129 -5.94 -19.51 8.84
CA SER A 129 -5.68 -19.39 7.39
C SER A 129 -6.27 -18.09 6.84
N PRO A 130 -5.63 -17.49 5.82
CA PRO A 130 -6.15 -16.28 5.21
C PRO A 130 -7.57 -16.45 4.67
N ASP A 131 -8.43 -15.48 4.96
CA ASP A 131 -9.79 -15.40 4.46
C ASP A 131 -9.88 -14.48 3.24
N LEU A 132 -10.84 -14.76 2.36
CA LEU A 132 -11.21 -13.86 1.26
C LEU A 132 -11.97 -12.64 1.79
N VAL A 133 -11.69 -11.45 1.25
CA VAL A 133 -12.51 -10.24 1.47
C VAL A 133 -13.73 -10.33 0.57
N SER A 134 -14.63 -11.29 0.86
CA SER A 134 -15.72 -11.70 -0.03
C SER A 134 -16.68 -10.58 -0.38
N ILE A 135 -16.82 -9.58 0.51
CA ILE A 135 -17.72 -8.44 0.29
C ILE A 135 -17.27 -7.54 -0.87
N LEU A 136 -15.97 -7.52 -1.18
CA LEU A 136 -15.38 -6.70 -2.24
C LEU A 136 -15.06 -7.50 -3.51
N SER A 137 -14.84 -8.82 -3.38
CA SER A 137 -14.43 -9.70 -4.48
C SER A 137 -15.50 -9.85 -5.54
N SER A 138 -15.08 -9.87 -6.80
CA SER A 138 -15.93 -10.06 -7.97
C SER A 138 -15.32 -11.09 -8.92
N SER A 139 -15.77 -11.20 -10.16
CA SER A 139 -15.13 -12.00 -11.21
C SER A 139 -14.07 -11.23 -12.00
N SER A 140 -13.58 -10.13 -11.46
CA SER A 140 -12.57 -9.24 -12.04
C SER A 140 -11.39 -9.14 -11.09
N ASN A 141 -10.30 -8.50 -11.52
CA ASN A 141 -9.18 -8.25 -10.64
C ASN A 141 -9.55 -7.23 -9.58
N ASP A 142 -9.52 -7.62 -8.32
CA ASP A 142 -9.80 -6.80 -7.15
C ASP A 142 -8.58 -6.76 -6.23
N GLY A 143 -8.01 -5.57 -5.97
CA GLY A 143 -6.77 -5.47 -5.22
C GLY A 143 -6.53 -4.11 -4.56
N TYR A 144 -5.41 -3.99 -3.85
CA TYR A 144 -4.89 -2.72 -3.34
C TYR A 144 -5.87 -1.94 -2.46
N ILE A 145 -6.21 -2.52 -1.32
CA ILE A 145 -7.16 -1.97 -0.36
C ILE A 145 -6.53 -0.86 0.50
N THR A 146 -7.34 0.13 0.89
CA THR A 146 -7.05 1.11 1.93
C THR A 146 -8.34 1.54 2.62
N PHE A 147 -8.24 2.03 3.84
CA PHE A 147 -9.39 2.53 4.61
C PHE A 147 -9.20 4.01 4.97
N ASP A 148 -10.30 4.71 5.16
CA ASP A 148 -10.25 6.02 5.78
C ASP A 148 -9.86 5.90 7.28
N ARG A 149 -9.55 7.04 7.89
CA ARG A 149 -9.05 7.11 9.27
C ARG A 149 -9.95 6.43 10.29
N ASP A 150 -11.26 6.50 10.10
CA ASP A 150 -12.26 6.00 11.06
C ASP A 150 -12.76 4.59 10.69
N ILE A 151 -12.20 4.00 9.62
CA ILE A 151 -12.62 2.71 9.04
C ILE A 151 -14.13 2.74 8.70
N ALA A 152 -14.62 3.90 8.30
CA ALA A 152 -16.00 4.08 7.87
C ALA A 152 -16.19 3.83 6.37
N LYS A 153 -15.11 3.98 5.59
CA LYS A 153 -15.07 3.69 4.17
C LYS A 153 -13.84 2.85 3.82
N VAL A 154 -14.01 1.97 2.86
CA VAL A 154 -12.93 1.24 2.18
C VAL A 154 -12.81 1.75 0.76
N TYR A 155 -11.58 1.80 0.27
CA TYR A 155 -11.24 2.06 -1.13
C TYR A 155 -10.35 0.93 -1.64
N PHE A 156 -10.55 0.53 -2.88
CA PHE A 156 -9.77 -0.54 -3.50
C PHE A 156 -9.74 -0.37 -5.03
N THR A 157 -8.84 -1.06 -5.68
CA THR A 157 -8.71 -1.07 -7.13
C THR A 157 -9.49 -2.24 -7.72
N SER A 158 -10.22 -2.02 -8.82
CA SER A 158 -10.85 -3.09 -9.59
C SER A 158 -10.94 -2.75 -11.08
N ASP A 159 -10.85 -3.76 -11.95
CA ASP A 159 -11.05 -3.62 -13.40
C ASP A 159 -12.45 -4.05 -13.87
N ARG A 160 -13.41 -4.16 -12.92
CA ARG A 160 -14.80 -4.62 -13.21
C ARG A 160 -15.59 -3.75 -14.19
N ALA A 161 -15.16 -2.50 -14.44
CA ALA A 161 -15.75 -1.60 -15.44
C ALA A 161 -14.98 -1.58 -16.79
N GLY A 162 -13.86 -2.30 -16.90
CA GLY A 162 -13.08 -2.47 -18.14
C GLY A 162 -11.66 -1.91 -18.10
N ASN A 163 -11.38 -0.88 -17.31
CA ASN A 163 -10.07 -0.41 -16.90
C ASN A 163 -9.96 -0.50 -15.38
N TYR A 164 -8.75 -0.36 -14.84
CA TYR A 164 -8.58 -0.30 -13.41
C TYR A 164 -9.03 1.05 -12.86
N ASP A 165 -9.95 1.01 -11.92
CA ASP A 165 -10.52 2.17 -11.25
C ASP A 165 -10.51 2.01 -9.73
N ILE A 166 -10.57 3.14 -9.01
CA ILE A 166 -10.72 3.19 -7.57
C ILE A 166 -12.21 3.16 -7.21
N TYR A 167 -12.61 2.12 -6.52
CA TYR A 167 -13.95 1.91 -5.98
C TYR A 167 -14.01 2.25 -4.51
N GLU A 168 -15.18 2.65 -4.02
CA GLU A 168 -15.42 2.87 -2.60
C GLU A 168 -16.67 2.14 -2.11
N MET A 169 -16.68 1.79 -0.82
CA MET A 169 -17.82 1.20 -0.13
C MET A 169 -17.85 1.64 1.32
N GLU A 170 -19.06 1.86 1.86
CA GLU A 170 -19.28 2.11 3.28
C GLU A 170 -19.04 0.82 4.10
N VAL A 171 -18.28 0.94 5.19
CA VAL A 171 -18.09 -0.15 6.15
C VAL A 171 -19.26 -0.17 7.13
N ASN A 172 -19.97 -1.28 7.23
CA ASN A 172 -21.09 -1.38 8.15
C ASN A 172 -20.62 -1.51 9.60
N GLN A 173 -20.60 -0.40 10.33
CA GLN A 173 -20.22 -0.33 11.74
C GLN A 173 -21.18 -1.07 12.69
N GLY A 174 -22.31 -1.55 12.21
CA GLY A 174 -23.33 -2.27 13.00
C GLY A 174 -23.08 -3.76 13.16
N ILE A 175 -22.09 -4.32 12.46
CA ILE A 175 -21.71 -5.73 12.54
C ILE A 175 -20.21 -5.86 12.84
N ASP A 176 -19.81 -7.04 13.29
CA ASP A 176 -18.39 -7.34 13.50
C ASP A 176 -17.61 -7.19 12.19
N PHE A 177 -16.39 -6.63 12.27
CA PHE A 177 -15.63 -6.27 11.09
C PHE A 177 -15.17 -7.50 10.27
N ASP A 178 -14.76 -8.60 10.93
CA ASP A 178 -14.42 -9.86 10.25
C ASP A 178 -15.66 -10.41 9.53
N SER A 179 -16.83 -10.35 10.20
CA SER A 179 -18.10 -10.79 9.61
C SER A 179 -18.53 -9.90 8.43
N TRP A 180 -18.19 -8.61 8.46
CA TRP A 180 -18.43 -7.71 7.34
C TRP A 180 -17.51 -8.05 6.16
N LEU A 181 -16.21 -8.24 6.37
CA LEU A 181 -15.24 -8.62 5.34
C LEU A 181 -15.61 -9.93 4.62
N LYS A 182 -16.14 -10.90 5.38
CA LYS A 182 -16.58 -12.21 4.89
C LYS A 182 -18.02 -12.21 4.37
N GLY A 183 -18.68 -11.06 4.35
CA GLY A 183 -20.05 -10.91 3.87
C GLY A 183 -20.20 -11.25 2.38
N ALA A 184 -21.44 -11.42 1.93
CA ALA A 184 -21.71 -11.60 0.50
C ALA A 184 -21.29 -10.34 -0.27
N GLU A 185 -20.78 -10.54 -1.49
CA GLU A 185 -20.45 -9.46 -2.43
C GLU A 185 -21.53 -8.38 -2.46
N GLN A 186 -21.09 -7.13 -2.39
CA GLN A 186 -21.95 -5.96 -2.51
C GLN A 186 -21.42 -5.03 -3.61
N SER A 187 -22.34 -4.24 -4.18
CA SER A 187 -21.98 -3.27 -5.20
C SER A 187 -21.15 -2.14 -4.59
N ALA A 188 -19.87 -2.09 -4.93
CA ALA A 188 -19.03 -0.94 -4.70
C ALA A 188 -19.35 0.18 -5.69
N VAL A 189 -19.07 1.42 -5.30
CA VAL A 189 -19.35 2.62 -6.11
C VAL A 189 -18.03 3.13 -6.71
N LEU A 190 -18.04 3.42 -8.01
CA LEU A 190 -16.95 4.10 -8.69
C LEU A 190 -16.79 5.51 -8.11
N ASN A 191 -15.59 5.91 -7.75
CA ASN A 191 -15.36 7.26 -7.26
C ASN A 191 -15.06 8.22 -8.41
N ASP A 192 -16.10 8.95 -8.87
CA ASP A 192 -16.02 9.86 -10.02
C ASP A 192 -15.00 11.01 -9.84
N SER A 193 -14.63 11.36 -8.61
CA SER A 193 -13.66 12.45 -8.37
C SER A 193 -12.22 11.99 -8.52
N LEU A 194 -11.93 10.72 -8.29
CA LEU A 194 -10.58 10.15 -8.34
C LEU A 194 -10.22 9.58 -9.70
N ASN A 195 -11.19 8.93 -10.34
CA ASN A 195 -10.99 8.18 -11.57
C ASN A 195 -11.03 9.06 -12.85
N SER A 196 -10.40 8.56 -13.88
CA SER A 196 -10.36 9.09 -15.23
C SER A 196 -10.84 8.03 -16.25
N ASP A 197 -10.77 8.31 -17.54
CA ASP A 197 -11.02 7.31 -18.60
C ASP A 197 -9.85 6.30 -18.76
N TYR A 198 -8.83 6.39 -17.89
CA TYR A 198 -7.59 5.60 -17.90
C TYR A 198 -7.48 4.75 -16.64
N ASN A 199 -6.35 4.05 -16.45
CA ASN A 199 -6.16 3.25 -15.25
C ASN A 199 -5.82 4.14 -14.04
N ASP A 200 -6.60 4.01 -12.99
CA ASP A 200 -6.42 4.65 -11.69
C ASP A 200 -6.36 3.57 -10.60
N LYS A 201 -5.22 3.39 -9.96
CA LYS A 201 -4.95 2.23 -9.10
C LYS A 201 -4.18 2.55 -7.83
N CYS A 202 -4.12 1.53 -6.96
CA CYS A 202 -3.26 1.51 -5.79
C CYS A 202 -3.48 2.69 -4.85
N PRO A 203 -4.73 2.97 -4.41
CA PRO A 203 -5.01 4.05 -3.49
C PRO A 203 -4.35 3.79 -2.13
N PHE A 204 -3.82 4.85 -1.52
CA PHE A 204 -3.35 4.84 -0.15
C PHE A 204 -3.79 6.12 0.56
N ILE A 205 -4.47 5.97 1.70
CA ILE A 205 -4.95 7.10 2.49
C ILE A 205 -4.03 7.36 3.67
N TYR A 206 -3.65 8.62 3.81
CA TYR A 206 -2.96 9.14 4.98
C TYR A 206 -3.70 10.42 5.46
N GLN A 207 -4.36 10.34 6.60
CA GLN A 207 -5.24 11.41 7.11
C GLN A 207 -6.32 11.80 6.08
N ASP A 208 -6.31 13.06 5.63
CA ASP A 208 -7.24 13.59 4.63
C ASP A 208 -6.64 13.58 3.20
N PHE A 209 -5.53 12.88 2.99
CA PHE A 209 -4.85 12.76 1.69
C PHE A 209 -4.98 11.34 1.16
N MET A 210 -5.28 11.22 -0.12
CA MET A 210 -5.14 9.99 -0.88
C MET A 210 -4.04 10.16 -1.91
N VAL A 211 -3.10 9.24 -1.97
CA VAL A 211 -2.15 9.10 -3.07
C VAL A 211 -2.46 7.84 -3.85
N PHE A 212 -2.29 7.88 -5.15
CA PHE A 212 -2.59 6.75 -6.02
C PHE A 212 -1.78 6.85 -7.33
N THR A 213 -1.84 5.81 -8.13
CA THR A 213 -1.13 5.66 -9.41
C THR A 213 -2.10 5.83 -10.57
N SER A 214 -1.72 6.59 -11.60
CA SER A 214 -2.56 6.79 -12.79
C SER A 214 -1.74 6.96 -14.07
N ASP A 215 -2.22 6.39 -15.18
CA ASP A 215 -1.67 6.60 -16.54
C ASP A 215 -2.47 7.63 -17.34
N ARG A 216 -3.22 8.53 -16.64
CA ARG A 216 -4.00 9.61 -17.27
C ARG A 216 -3.11 10.58 -18.03
N PRO A 217 -3.61 11.17 -19.15
CA PRO A 217 -2.86 12.12 -19.94
C PRO A 217 -2.43 13.37 -19.15
N GLY A 218 -1.24 13.89 -19.47
CA GLY A 218 -0.69 15.09 -18.86
C GLY A 218 0.28 14.82 -17.72
N GLY A 219 0.63 13.55 -17.49
CA GLY A 219 1.71 13.12 -16.64
C GLY A 219 3.09 13.29 -17.26
N PHE A 220 4.11 12.72 -16.61
CA PHE A 220 5.51 12.78 -17.02
C PHE A 220 5.95 11.49 -17.75
N GLY A 221 5.39 10.33 -17.34
CA GLY A 221 5.77 9.02 -17.83
C GLY A 221 4.59 8.14 -18.25
N GLY A 222 4.70 6.86 -17.96
CA GLY A 222 3.62 5.90 -18.12
C GLY A 222 2.61 6.04 -16.97
N PHE A 223 2.91 5.41 -15.85
CA PHE A 223 2.17 5.62 -14.61
C PHE A 223 2.85 6.68 -13.75
N ASP A 224 2.11 7.70 -13.35
CA ASP A 224 2.54 8.74 -12.44
C ASP A 224 1.79 8.66 -11.11
N LEU A 225 2.37 9.23 -10.05
CA LEU A 225 1.70 9.38 -8.77
C LEU A 225 0.90 10.68 -8.72
N TYR A 226 -0.33 10.54 -8.26
CA TYR A 226 -1.28 11.63 -8.04
C TYR A 226 -1.72 11.66 -6.59
N PHE A 227 -2.18 12.81 -6.13
CA PHE A 227 -2.82 12.94 -4.84
C PHE A 227 -4.15 13.69 -4.95
N SER A 228 -5.04 13.43 -3.99
CA SER A 228 -6.29 14.12 -3.79
C SER A 228 -6.47 14.44 -2.30
N VAL A 229 -7.21 15.50 -2.00
CA VAL A 229 -7.48 15.95 -0.62
C VAL A 229 -8.96 15.76 -0.32
N PHE A 230 -9.27 15.10 0.81
CA PHE A 230 -10.64 14.95 1.29
C PHE A 230 -11.08 16.20 2.04
N ASN A 231 -12.08 16.88 1.54
CA ASN A 231 -12.63 18.07 2.15
C ASN A 231 -14.15 18.16 1.95
N ALA A 232 -14.86 18.53 3.01
CA ALA A 232 -16.32 18.71 2.98
C ALA A 232 -17.09 17.50 2.41
N GLY A 233 -16.61 16.27 2.70
CA GLY A 233 -17.27 15.02 2.36
C GLY A 233 -16.97 14.48 0.96
N LYS A 234 -15.99 15.06 0.24
CA LYS A 234 -15.58 14.59 -1.09
C LYS A 234 -14.09 14.76 -1.32
N TRP A 235 -13.54 13.97 -2.24
CA TRP A 235 -12.20 14.13 -2.77
C TRP A 235 -12.11 15.31 -3.74
N SER A 236 -10.99 16.03 -3.73
CA SER A 236 -10.67 17.05 -4.75
C SER A 236 -10.37 16.37 -6.09
N ASP A 237 -10.33 17.16 -7.16
CA ASP A 237 -9.71 16.72 -8.42
C ASP A 237 -8.26 16.32 -8.14
N PRO A 238 -7.74 15.24 -8.76
CA PRO A 238 -6.38 14.76 -8.54
C PRO A 238 -5.31 15.72 -9.07
N PHE A 239 -4.24 15.87 -8.31
CA PHE A 239 -3.05 16.63 -8.69
C PHE A 239 -1.86 15.69 -8.90
N ASN A 240 -1.11 15.88 -9.97
CA ASN A 240 0.14 15.18 -10.22
C ASN A 240 1.21 15.61 -9.19
N LEU A 241 1.96 14.68 -8.59
CA LEU A 241 3.01 14.99 -7.60
C LEU A 241 4.21 15.75 -8.19
N GLY A 242 4.26 15.88 -9.51
CA GLY A 242 5.25 16.69 -10.22
C GLY A 242 6.62 16.02 -10.40
N PRO A 243 7.56 16.72 -11.08
CA PRO A 243 8.80 16.14 -11.57
C PRO A 243 9.85 15.83 -10.48
N SER A 244 9.59 16.19 -9.22
CA SER A 244 10.45 15.78 -8.10
C SER A 244 10.20 14.33 -7.68
N ILE A 245 9.04 13.79 -8.03
CA ILE A 245 8.61 12.42 -7.74
C ILE A 245 8.47 11.64 -9.03
N ASN A 246 7.62 12.14 -9.95
CA ASN A 246 7.29 11.50 -11.21
C ASN A 246 8.39 11.75 -12.25
N THR A 247 8.65 10.74 -13.10
CA THR A 247 9.68 10.76 -14.13
C THR A 247 9.10 10.36 -15.50
N GLU A 248 9.91 10.20 -16.51
CA GLU A 248 9.51 9.65 -17.80
C GLU A 248 9.24 8.13 -17.79
N TYR A 249 9.43 7.49 -16.63
CA TYR A 249 9.21 6.08 -16.36
C TYR A 249 7.89 5.85 -15.61
N ASN A 250 7.73 4.70 -14.96
CA ASN A 250 6.56 4.43 -14.14
C ASN A 250 6.87 4.67 -12.66
N GLU A 251 5.97 5.34 -11.97
CA GLU A 251 5.93 5.44 -10.53
C GLU A 251 4.65 4.74 -10.03
N TYR A 252 4.80 3.84 -9.06
CA TYR A 252 3.76 2.90 -8.72
C TYR A 252 3.60 2.69 -7.22
N ARG A 253 2.36 2.38 -6.78
CA ARG A 253 2.01 1.98 -5.42
C ARG A 253 2.63 2.89 -4.34
N PRO A 254 2.21 4.16 -4.26
CA PRO A 254 2.70 5.08 -3.24
C PRO A 254 2.14 4.75 -1.86
N LEU A 255 2.93 5.03 -0.82
CA LEU A 255 2.45 5.21 0.54
C LEU A 255 3.03 6.49 1.13
N ILE A 256 2.27 7.14 2.02
CA ILE A 256 2.74 8.29 2.80
C ILE A 256 2.92 7.86 4.25
N GLY A 257 4.01 8.32 4.85
CA GLY A 257 4.30 8.13 6.27
C GLY A 257 4.81 9.40 6.93
N PHE A 258 5.00 9.30 8.24
CA PHE A 258 5.58 10.35 9.07
C PHE A 258 6.59 9.73 10.00
N ALA A 259 7.74 10.37 10.19
CA ALA A 259 8.73 9.95 11.18
C ALA A 259 8.88 10.99 12.28
N GLY A 260 8.90 10.56 13.52
CA GLY A 260 9.06 11.44 14.67
C GLY A 260 10.35 12.26 14.60
N GLY A 261 10.27 13.55 14.89
CA GLY A 261 11.41 14.47 14.81
C GLY A 261 11.59 15.18 13.45
N PHE A 262 10.77 14.85 12.46
CA PHE A 262 10.74 15.54 11.16
C PHE A 262 9.52 16.45 11.05
N THR A 263 9.65 17.52 10.28
CA THR A 263 8.53 18.44 9.97
C THR A 263 7.74 18.00 8.75
N ASN A 264 8.38 17.28 7.83
CA ASN A 264 7.76 16.83 6.59
C ASN A 264 7.34 15.36 6.68
N ASN A 265 6.36 14.99 5.88
CA ASN A 265 6.03 13.61 5.61
C ASN A 265 7.04 13.01 4.63
N PHE A 266 7.03 11.70 4.50
CA PHE A 266 7.74 11.00 3.45
C PHE A 266 6.78 10.20 2.57
N ILE A 267 7.23 9.89 1.37
CA ILE A 267 6.56 8.98 0.45
C ILE A 267 7.55 7.85 0.09
N VAL A 268 7.05 6.61 0.11
CA VAL A 268 7.74 5.46 -0.48
C VAL A 268 6.91 4.97 -1.65
N PHE A 269 7.55 4.66 -2.73
CA PHE A 269 6.92 4.22 -3.97
C PHE A 269 7.86 3.34 -4.78
N SER A 270 7.32 2.63 -5.75
CA SER A 270 8.12 1.81 -6.67
C SER A 270 8.32 2.55 -7.99
N SER A 271 9.46 2.34 -8.65
CA SER A 271 9.70 2.89 -9.98
C SER A 271 10.65 1.99 -10.78
N ASP A 272 10.43 1.91 -12.10
CA ASP A 272 11.27 1.22 -13.08
C ASP A 272 12.30 2.15 -13.76
N ARG A 273 12.62 3.29 -13.08
CA ARG A 273 13.64 4.24 -13.57
C ARG A 273 15.04 3.60 -13.61
N PRO A 274 15.91 4.03 -14.55
CA PRO A 274 17.14 3.30 -14.90
C PRO A 274 18.23 3.29 -13.84
N ASP A 275 18.13 4.08 -12.78
CA ASP A 275 19.12 4.14 -11.70
C ASP A 275 18.84 3.09 -10.58
N GLY A 276 17.96 2.11 -10.85
CA GLY A 276 17.62 1.00 -9.98
C GLY A 276 18.55 -0.20 -10.13
N LEU A 277 18.26 -1.26 -9.37
CA LEU A 277 18.97 -2.56 -9.42
C LEU A 277 18.20 -3.57 -10.27
N GLY A 278 16.87 -3.55 -10.19
CA GLY A 278 15.94 -4.46 -10.87
C GLY A 278 15.10 -3.79 -11.95
N GLY A 279 13.93 -4.33 -12.22
CA GLY A 279 12.90 -3.69 -13.03
C GLY A 279 12.21 -2.61 -12.20
N TYR A 280 11.38 -3.00 -11.24
CA TYR A 280 10.86 -2.09 -10.22
C TYR A 280 11.72 -2.13 -8.97
N ASP A 281 12.05 -0.95 -8.45
CA ASP A 281 12.75 -0.76 -7.19
C ASP A 281 11.96 0.17 -6.26
N LEU A 282 12.17 0.05 -4.95
CA LEU A 282 11.59 0.93 -3.95
C LEU A 282 12.40 2.22 -3.81
N TYR A 283 11.71 3.35 -3.82
CA TYR A 283 12.27 4.70 -3.66
C TYR A 283 11.63 5.43 -2.49
N PHE A 284 12.43 6.27 -1.85
CA PHE A 284 12.03 7.16 -0.77
C PHE A 284 12.21 8.62 -1.18
N ALA A 285 11.23 9.48 -0.81
CA ALA A 285 11.35 10.93 -0.94
C ALA A 285 10.63 11.65 0.22
N GLY A 286 11.11 12.86 0.57
CA GLY A 286 10.35 13.76 1.42
C GLY A 286 9.23 14.42 0.64
N ILE A 287 8.08 14.65 1.31
CA ILE A 287 6.92 15.34 0.72
C ILE A 287 6.34 16.34 1.72
N ASP A 288 6.00 17.53 1.26
CA ASP A 288 5.27 18.55 2.03
C ASP A 288 3.80 18.54 1.61
N LEU A 289 2.95 17.96 2.45
CA LEU A 289 1.51 17.84 2.17
C LEU A 289 0.78 19.20 2.26
N GLU A 290 1.28 20.16 3.07
CA GLU A 290 0.67 21.49 3.19
C GLU A 290 0.92 22.32 1.93
N GLU A 291 2.12 22.30 1.37
CA GLU A 291 2.42 22.95 0.09
C GLU A 291 1.70 22.27 -1.07
N THR A 292 1.58 20.95 -1.01
CA THR A 292 0.94 20.13 -2.04
C THR A 292 -0.56 20.36 -2.07
N GLY A 293 -1.24 20.44 -0.91
CA GLY A 293 -2.69 20.64 -0.81
C GLY A 293 -3.18 22.09 -1.07
N ASN A 294 -2.27 23.04 -1.20
CA ASN A 294 -2.60 24.47 -1.48
C ASN A 294 -2.42 24.87 -2.97
N LYS A 295 -2.12 23.93 -3.86
CA LYS A 295 -2.03 24.15 -5.32
C LYS A 295 -3.36 23.88 -5.98
#